data_99cd7754776cd581b6992a21a699fc5e
#
_entry.id   99cd7754776cd581b6992a21a699fc5e
#
_cell.length_a   1.000
_cell.length_b   1.000
_cell.length_c   1.000
_cell.angle_alpha   90.00
_cell.angle_beta   90.00
_cell.angle_gamma   90.00
#
_symmetry.space_group_name_H-M   'P 1'
#
loop_
_entity.id
_entity.type
_entity.pdbx_description
1 polymer ?
#
loop_
_entity_poly.entity_id
_entity_poly.type
_entity_poly.pdbx_seq_one_letter_code
_entity_poly.pdbx_strand_id
1 'polypeptide(L)'
;MQSNSCSVKTISLAVFSVAIGLVHETANSQETEIMDTLILSEFTGHSQDLGWYIQNDNVMGGQSQGRFQVASDELIFSGNTNTDGGGFSSIRTHPLQLDLSDRSGIRVKVKGDGRRYTWHLQTDARWRGRSVNYWADFNTSMDEVVSVDIPFTSFVPQFRGFKLDGPELNTRQITQLGLYIYDKNDGPFELVLLSVEVY
;
A
#
# COMPACT_ATOMS: atom_id res chain seq x y z
N MET A 1 -75.74 -45.85 61.81
CA MET A 1 -75.76 -45.02 60.55
C MET A 1 -74.46 -44.27 60.49
N GLN A 2 -73.67 -44.62 59.58
CA GLN A 2 -72.26 -44.23 59.50
C GLN A 2 -72.13 -42.87 58.81
N SER A 3 -71.36 -41.96 59.42
CA SER A 3 -70.95 -40.70 58.83
C SER A 3 -69.50 -40.83 58.42
N ASN A 4 -69.26 -40.77 57.14
CA ASN A 4 -67.91 -40.76 56.58
C ASN A 4 -67.33 -39.36 56.65
N SER A 5 -66.24 -39.24 57.40
CA SER A 5 -65.37 -38.07 57.45
C SER A 5 -64.41 -38.09 56.29
N CYS A 6 -64.49 -37.09 55.46
CA CYS A 6 -63.55 -36.90 54.33
C CYS A 6 -62.37 -35.99 54.77
N SER A 7 -61.19 -36.57 54.87
CA SER A 7 -60.00 -35.81 55.24
C SER A 7 -59.40 -35.11 54.01
N VAL A 8 -59.34 -33.81 54.07
CA VAL A 8 -58.72 -32.97 53.02
C VAL A 8 -57.21 -32.90 53.32
N LYS A 9 -56.38 -33.45 52.42
CA LYS A 9 -54.95 -33.30 52.46
C LYS A 9 -54.57 -31.97 51.79
N THR A 10 -53.93 -31.13 52.57
CA THR A 10 -53.41 -29.85 52.09
C THR A 10 -52.05 -30.19 51.37
N ILE A 11 -51.98 -29.91 50.08
CA ILE A 11 -50.76 -30.02 49.29
C ILE A 11 -50.02 -28.66 49.33
N SER A 12 -48.87 -28.67 50.03
CA SER A 12 -47.97 -27.52 50.07
C SER A 12 -47.20 -27.41 48.76
N LEU A 13 -47.44 -26.37 48.01
CA LEU A 13 -46.77 -26.07 46.75
C LEU A 13 -45.46 -25.33 47.07
N ALA A 14 -44.31 -26.02 46.93
CA ALA A 14 -43.01 -25.39 47.02
C ALA A 14 -42.72 -24.61 45.73
N VAL A 15 -42.65 -23.29 45.85
CA VAL A 15 -42.25 -22.41 44.75
C VAL A 15 -40.71 -22.47 44.65
N PHE A 16 -40.18 -23.15 43.61
CA PHE A 16 -38.78 -23.07 43.23
C PHE A 16 -38.59 -21.78 42.41
N SER A 17 -37.97 -20.78 43.03
CA SER A 17 -37.45 -19.62 42.31
C SER A 17 -36.22 -20.00 41.48
N VAL A 18 -36.38 -20.15 40.18
CA VAL A 18 -35.24 -20.25 39.26
C VAL A 18 -34.73 -18.84 39.00
N ALA A 19 -33.56 -18.52 39.57
CA ALA A 19 -32.82 -17.31 39.21
C ALA A 19 -32.21 -17.51 37.82
N ILE A 20 -32.84 -16.90 36.84
CA ILE A 20 -32.22 -16.76 35.47
C ILE A 20 -31.14 -15.71 35.58
N GLY A 21 -29.87 -16.20 35.70
CA GLY A 21 -28.71 -15.32 35.52
C GLY A 21 -28.63 -14.84 34.08
N LEU A 22 -28.91 -13.54 33.86
CA LEU A 22 -28.56 -12.88 32.60
C LEU A 22 -27.04 -12.86 32.50
N VAL A 23 -26.48 -13.77 31.72
CA VAL A 23 -25.11 -13.64 31.24
C VAL A 23 -25.14 -12.55 30.17
N HIS A 24 -24.66 -11.36 30.51
CA HIS A 24 -24.35 -10.34 29.53
C HIS A 24 -23.12 -10.83 28.77
N GLU A 25 -23.29 -11.51 27.66
CA GLU A 25 -22.27 -11.61 26.63
C GLU A 25 -22.05 -10.21 26.06
N THR A 26 -20.98 -9.57 26.53
CA THR A 26 -20.42 -8.43 25.83
C THR A 26 -19.84 -8.95 24.53
N ALA A 27 -20.63 -8.90 23.46
CA ALA A 27 -20.12 -9.05 22.10
C ALA A 27 -19.09 -7.94 21.90
N ASN A 28 -17.81 -8.30 22.01
CA ASN A 28 -16.72 -7.47 21.58
C ASN A 28 -16.76 -7.48 20.04
N SER A 29 -17.58 -6.60 19.48
CA SER A 29 -17.53 -6.29 18.05
C SER A 29 -16.18 -5.64 17.81
N GLN A 30 -15.19 -6.43 17.41
CA GLN A 30 -14.07 -5.88 16.64
C GLN A 30 -14.72 -5.31 15.39
N GLU A 31 -14.99 -4.01 15.39
CA GLU A 31 -15.14 -3.22 14.20
C GLU A 31 -13.85 -3.39 13.42
N THR A 32 -13.86 -4.30 12.45
CA THR A 32 -12.85 -4.33 11.42
C THR A 32 -13.05 -3.01 10.68
N GLU A 33 -12.22 -2.01 10.99
CA GLU A 33 -12.09 -0.81 10.14
C GLU A 33 -11.81 -1.33 8.74
N ILE A 34 -12.84 -1.31 7.90
CA ILE A 34 -12.67 -1.47 6.46
C ILE A 34 -11.93 -0.21 6.05
N MET A 35 -10.60 -0.28 6.03
CA MET A 35 -9.76 0.77 5.48
C MET A 35 -10.27 1.01 4.06
N ASP A 36 -10.93 2.14 3.85
CA ASP A 36 -11.45 2.56 2.55
C ASP A 36 -10.24 2.76 1.61
N THR A 37 -9.95 1.73 0.81
CA THR A 37 -8.84 1.73 -0.12
C THR A 37 -9.26 2.44 -1.39
N LEU A 38 -8.58 3.53 -1.74
CA LEU A 38 -8.78 4.24 -3.00
C LEU A 38 -7.81 3.72 -4.06
N ILE A 39 -8.33 3.24 -5.17
CA ILE A 39 -7.54 2.79 -6.31
C ILE A 39 -7.08 4.02 -7.12
N LEU A 40 -5.78 4.19 -7.28
CA LEU A 40 -5.18 5.21 -8.14
C LEU A 40 -5.02 4.71 -9.58
N SER A 41 -4.66 3.44 -9.78
CA SER A 41 -4.55 2.82 -11.10
C SER A 41 -4.63 1.29 -11.02
N GLU A 42 -5.34 0.67 -11.95
CA GLU A 42 -5.37 -0.78 -12.19
C GLU A 42 -4.93 -1.13 -13.61
N PHE A 43 -4.49 -0.14 -14.37
CA PHE A 43 -4.05 -0.26 -15.77
C PHE A 43 -5.11 -0.81 -16.74
N THR A 44 -6.37 -0.89 -16.30
CA THR A 44 -7.52 -1.28 -17.13
C THR A 44 -7.88 -0.15 -18.09
N GLY A 45 -8.59 -0.46 -19.17
CA GLY A 45 -9.10 0.56 -20.10
C GLY A 45 -10.08 1.57 -19.48
N HIS A 46 -10.48 1.36 -18.22
CA HIS A 46 -11.39 2.22 -17.45
C HIS A 46 -10.68 2.97 -16.31
N SER A 47 -9.44 2.62 -15.97
CA SER A 47 -8.68 3.32 -14.94
C SER A 47 -8.11 4.63 -15.46
N GLN A 48 -7.86 5.56 -14.53
CA GLN A 48 -7.22 6.83 -14.86
C GLN A 48 -5.82 6.58 -15.43
N ASP A 49 -5.54 7.14 -16.60
CA ASP A 49 -4.16 7.20 -17.11
C ASP A 49 -3.38 8.25 -16.30
N LEU A 50 -2.43 7.80 -15.52
CA LEU A 50 -1.53 8.67 -14.75
C LEU A 50 -0.41 9.27 -15.62
N GLY A 51 -0.35 8.94 -16.91
CA GLY A 51 0.64 9.45 -17.85
C GLY A 51 2.05 9.00 -17.50
N TRP A 52 2.28 7.70 -17.42
CA TRP A 52 3.59 7.13 -17.14
C TRP A 52 4.60 7.43 -18.25
N TYR A 53 5.84 7.73 -17.88
CA TYR A 53 6.96 7.88 -18.80
C TYR A 53 8.23 7.27 -18.21
N ILE A 54 9.17 6.90 -19.09
CA ILE A 54 10.46 6.32 -18.70
C ILE A 54 11.51 7.41 -18.47
N GLN A 55 12.34 7.23 -17.44
CA GLN A 55 13.55 7.99 -17.26
C GLN A 55 14.69 7.08 -16.78
N ASN A 56 15.69 6.90 -17.65
CA ASN A 56 16.89 6.14 -17.37
C ASN A 56 18.03 7.05 -16.88
N ASP A 57 19.10 6.46 -16.41
CA ASP A 57 20.31 7.14 -15.92
C ASP A 57 21.15 7.81 -17.01
N ASN A 58 20.81 7.67 -18.29
CA ASN A 58 21.44 8.39 -19.40
C ASN A 58 21.41 9.91 -19.23
N VAL A 59 20.45 10.45 -18.46
CA VAL A 59 20.39 11.88 -18.05
C VAL A 59 21.61 12.30 -17.19
N MET A 60 22.38 11.33 -16.69
CA MET A 60 23.58 11.53 -15.87
C MET A 60 24.82 10.85 -16.48
N GLY A 61 24.72 10.34 -17.72
CA GLY A 61 25.81 9.63 -18.41
C GLY A 61 25.82 8.12 -18.15
N GLY A 62 24.82 7.56 -17.49
CA GLY A 62 24.69 6.11 -17.28
C GLY A 62 24.23 5.35 -18.53
N GLN A 63 24.28 4.03 -18.46
CA GLN A 63 24.03 3.11 -19.57
C GLN A 63 22.85 2.16 -19.32
N SER A 64 22.12 2.31 -18.22
CA SER A 64 20.92 1.52 -17.95
C SER A 64 19.85 1.76 -19.00
N GLN A 65 19.14 0.70 -19.37
CA GLN A 65 18.07 0.72 -20.37
C GLN A 65 16.81 0.10 -19.79
N GLY A 66 15.87 0.93 -19.44
CA GLY A 66 14.54 0.50 -19.04
C GLY A 66 13.47 0.93 -20.05
N ARG A 67 12.38 0.22 -20.03
CA ARG A 67 11.17 0.47 -20.79
C ARG A 67 9.96 0.07 -19.97
N PHE A 68 8.78 0.54 -20.35
CA PHE A 68 7.53 0.03 -19.82
C PHE A 68 6.52 -0.21 -20.94
N GLN A 69 5.54 -1.06 -20.66
CA GLN A 69 4.41 -1.35 -21.52
C GLN A 69 3.17 -1.51 -20.64
N VAL A 70 2.04 -0.96 -21.08
CA VAL A 70 0.73 -1.22 -20.48
C VAL A 70 -0.04 -2.13 -21.42
N ALA A 71 -0.40 -3.31 -20.96
CA ALA A 71 -1.16 -4.30 -21.72
C ALA A 71 -1.83 -5.28 -20.76
N SER A 72 -3.02 -5.78 -21.15
CA SER A 72 -3.73 -6.83 -20.39
C SER A 72 -3.95 -6.46 -18.91
N ASP A 73 -4.32 -5.21 -18.66
CA ASP A 73 -4.62 -4.67 -17.33
C ASP A 73 -3.41 -4.68 -16.36
N GLU A 74 -2.21 -4.59 -16.90
CA GLU A 74 -0.97 -4.52 -16.12
C GLU A 74 0.03 -3.55 -16.76
N LEU A 75 0.94 -3.01 -15.94
CA LEU A 75 2.09 -2.26 -16.40
C LEU A 75 3.35 -3.09 -16.17
N ILE A 76 4.04 -3.45 -17.25
CA ILE A 76 5.31 -4.19 -17.21
C ILE A 76 6.45 -3.19 -17.30
N PHE A 77 7.26 -3.09 -16.24
CA PHE A 77 8.47 -2.29 -16.20
C PHE A 77 9.69 -3.22 -16.26
N SER A 78 10.46 -3.15 -17.34
CA SER A 78 11.57 -4.09 -17.57
C SER A 78 12.76 -3.42 -18.24
N GLY A 79 13.92 -4.08 -18.17
CA GLY A 79 15.13 -3.58 -18.81
C GLY A 79 16.39 -4.25 -18.32
N ASN A 80 17.48 -3.46 -18.34
CA ASN A 80 18.80 -3.88 -17.86
C ASN A 80 19.47 -2.70 -17.14
N THR A 81 19.91 -2.90 -15.93
CA THR A 81 20.69 -1.91 -15.17
C THR A 81 22.18 -2.11 -15.40
N ASN A 82 22.89 -0.99 -15.47
CA ASN A 82 24.35 -0.94 -15.55
C ASN A 82 24.84 0.10 -14.53
N THR A 83 25.65 -0.33 -13.56
CA THR A 83 26.12 0.53 -12.47
C THR A 83 27.31 1.40 -12.88
N ASP A 84 27.88 1.19 -14.06
CA ASP A 84 28.95 2.04 -14.60
C ASP A 84 28.36 3.40 -15.04
N GLY A 85 28.67 4.45 -14.29
CA GLY A 85 28.20 5.80 -14.52
C GLY A 85 26.76 6.10 -14.06
N GLY A 86 26.03 5.12 -13.44
CA GLY A 86 24.65 5.33 -13.03
C GLY A 86 24.07 4.18 -12.21
N GLY A 87 23.28 3.31 -12.84
CA GLY A 87 22.72 2.09 -12.26
C GLY A 87 21.26 2.22 -11.87
N PHE A 88 20.46 3.03 -12.60
CA PHE A 88 19.02 3.09 -12.37
C PHE A 88 18.20 3.18 -13.65
N SER A 89 16.98 2.70 -13.56
CA SER A 89 15.88 3.06 -14.45
C SER A 89 14.65 3.42 -13.61
N SER A 90 13.77 4.23 -14.15
CA SER A 90 12.53 4.59 -13.47
C SER A 90 11.39 4.84 -14.44
N ILE A 91 10.18 4.53 -14.00
CA ILE A 91 8.95 5.07 -14.57
C ILE A 91 8.37 6.10 -13.59
N ARG A 92 7.79 7.15 -14.15
CA ARG A 92 7.21 8.25 -13.36
C ARG A 92 5.92 8.72 -14.02
N THR A 93 5.03 9.28 -13.23
CA THR A 93 3.83 9.91 -13.76
C THR A 93 4.13 11.33 -14.25
N HIS A 94 3.33 11.84 -15.18
CA HIS A 94 3.25 13.28 -15.38
C HIS A 94 2.81 14.00 -14.08
N PRO A 95 2.95 15.33 -13.99
CA PRO A 95 2.55 16.07 -12.79
C PRO A 95 1.10 15.79 -12.39
N LEU A 96 0.90 15.48 -11.12
CA LEU A 96 -0.37 15.18 -10.49
C LEU A 96 -0.71 16.26 -9.46
N GLN A 97 -1.93 16.21 -8.94
CA GLN A 97 -2.36 16.96 -7.76
C GLN A 97 -3.22 16.01 -6.90
N LEU A 98 -2.57 15.33 -5.96
CA LEU A 98 -3.25 14.39 -5.06
C LEU A 98 -3.13 14.89 -3.62
N ASP A 99 -4.26 14.96 -2.93
CA ASP A 99 -4.32 15.08 -1.46
C ASP A 99 -4.56 13.69 -0.89
N LEU A 100 -3.55 13.18 -0.19
CA LEU A 100 -3.55 11.88 0.47
C LEU A 100 -3.41 12.03 1.99
N SER A 101 -3.81 13.18 2.54
CA SER A 101 -3.61 13.49 3.97
C SER A 101 -4.51 12.68 4.90
N ASP A 102 -5.56 12.09 4.39
CA ASP A 102 -6.48 11.17 5.08
C ASP A 102 -6.08 9.69 4.94
N ARG A 103 -4.93 9.42 4.31
CA ARG A 103 -4.40 8.08 4.04
C ARG A 103 -3.12 7.81 4.82
N SER A 104 -2.81 6.53 5.03
CA SER A 104 -1.65 6.09 5.78
C SER A 104 -0.47 5.66 4.91
N GLY A 105 -0.72 5.31 3.65
CA GLY A 105 0.32 4.82 2.76
C GLY A 105 -0.14 4.48 1.35
N ILE A 106 0.82 4.00 0.57
CA ILE A 106 0.63 3.44 -0.77
C ILE A 106 0.65 1.92 -0.66
N ARG A 107 -0.30 1.26 -1.29
CA ARG A 107 -0.27 -0.19 -1.51
C ARG A 107 -0.02 -0.46 -2.98
N VAL A 108 0.96 -1.28 -3.29
CA VAL A 108 1.23 -1.72 -4.66
C VAL A 108 1.06 -3.23 -4.76
N LYS A 109 0.30 -3.68 -5.75
CA LYS A 109 0.22 -5.10 -6.08
C LYS A 109 1.14 -5.37 -7.25
N VAL A 110 2.14 -6.22 -7.02
CA VAL A 110 3.22 -6.47 -7.99
C VAL A 110 3.52 -7.95 -8.15
N LYS A 111 4.02 -8.33 -9.34
CA LYS A 111 4.76 -9.57 -9.56
C LYS A 111 6.20 -9.19 -9.83
N GLY A 112 7.13 -9.67 -9.00
CA GLY A 112 8.52 -9.27 -9.04
C GLY A 112 9.47 -10.34 -9.56
N ASP A 113 10.73 -9.97 -9.67
CA ASP A 113 11.86 -10.77 -10.16
C ASP A 113 12.88 -11.11 -9.06
N GLY A 114 12.52 -10.84 -7.78
CA GLY A 114 13.41 -11.02 -6.63
C GLY A 114 14.35 -9.84 -6.37
N ARG A 115 14.29 -8.77 -7.19
CA ARG A 115 15.08 -7.56 -6.98
C ARG A 115 14.37 -6.59 -6.02
N ARG A 116 15.13 -5.62 -5.49
CA ARG A 116 14.61 -4.55 -4.65
C ARG A 116 14.27 -3.34 -5.51
N TYR A 117 13.06 -2.83 -5.34
CA TYR A 117 12.56 -1.62 -6.00
C TYR A 117 12.35 -0.51 -5.00
N THR A 118 12.22 0.71 -5.51
CA THR A 118 11.97 1.92 -4.72
C THR A 118 10.71 2.61 -5.22
N TRP A 119 9.73 2.79 -4.36
CA TRP A 119 8.61 3.67 -4.65
C TRP A 119 9.02 5.13 -4.38
N HIS A 120 8.60 6.02 -5.27
CA HIS A 120 9.00 7.40 -5.28
C HIS A 120 7.78 8.32 -5.23
N LEU A 121 7.85 9.34 -4.39
CA LEU A 121 6.91 10.44 -4.33
C LEU A 121 7.64 11.77 -4.52
N GLN A 122 6.98 12.73 -5.15
CA GLN A 122 7.34 14.14 -5.09
C GLN A 122 6.18 14.96 -4.54
N THR A 123 6.55 16.09 -3.93
CA THR A 123 5.62 17.13 -3.47
C THR A 123 6.08 18.49 -4.01
N ASP A 124 5.48 19.56 -3.54
CA ASP A 124 5.95 20.93 -3.77
C ASP A 124 7.22 21.30 -2.98
N ALA A 125 7.67 20.43 -2.06
CA ALA A 125 8.83 20.64 -1.21
C ALA A 125 10.11 20.90 -2.01
N ARG A 126 10.91 21.83 -1.49
CA ARG A 126 12.19 22.24 -2.09
C ARG A 126 13.33 22.19 -1.09
N TRP A 127 14.45 21.67 -1.54
CA TRP A 127 15.72 21.78 -0.84
C TRP A 127 16.70 22.60 -1.67
N ARG A 128 17.16 23.74 -1.16
CA ARG A 128 18.01 24.70 -1.89
C ARG A 128 17.46 25.05 -3.27
N GLY A 129 16.14 25.25 -3.39
CA GLY A 129 15.44 25.59 -4.63
C GLY A 129 15.19 24.41 -5.59
N ARG A 130 15.59 23.18 -5.24
CA ARG A 130 15.42 21.98 -6.05
C ARG A 130 14.36 21.05 -5.47
N SER A 131 13.67 20.28 -6.33
CA SER A 131 12.65 19.33 -5.90
C SER A 131 13.26 18.25 -5.00
N VAL A 132 12.56 17.92 -3.93
CA VAL A 132 12.88 16.79 -3.05
C VAL A 132 12.14 15.56 -3.55
N ASN A 133 12.84 14.42 -3.56
CA ASN A 133 12.27 13.12 -3.83
C ASN A 133 12.12 12.36 -2.51
N TYR A 134 11.03 11.64 -2.32
CA TYR A 134 10.79 10.81 -1.16
C TYR A 134 10.78 9.36 -1.60
N TRP A 135 11.69 8.57 -1.05
CA TRP A 135 11.92 7.19 -1.47
C TRP A 135 11.61 6.21 -0.35
N ALA A 136 10.94 5.13 -0.70
CA ALA A 136 10.72 3.98 0.16
C ALA A 136 11.02 2.70 -0.61
N ASP A 137 11.94 1.90 -0.11
CA ASP A 137 12.36 0.65 -0.75
C ASP A 137 11.41 -0.48 -0.37
N PHE A 138 11.20 -1.42 -1.31
CA PHE A 138 10.50 -2.67 -1.07
C PHE A 138 11.17 -3.83 -1.83
N ASN A 139 11.08 -5.02 -1.25
CA ASN A 139 11.62 -6.23 -1.87
C ASN A 139 10.52 -6.96 -2.62
N THR A 140 10.92 -7.72 -3.63
CA THR A 140 10.06 -8.65 -4.34
C THR A 140 10.60 -10.08 -4.23
N SER A 141 9.74 -11.05 -4.50
CA SER A 141 10.12 -12.45 -4.69
C SER A 141 9.96 -12.83 -6.14
N MET A 142 10.80 -13.75 -6.62
CA MET A 142 10.76 -14.16 -8.02
C MET A 142 9.42 -14.82 -8.36
N ASP A 143 8.77 -14.31 -9.39
CA ASP A 143 7.51 -14.80 -9.94
C ASP A 143 6.31 -14.81 -8.98
N GLU A 144 6.44 -14.21 -7.79
CA GLU A 144 5.35 -14.11 -6.83
C GLU A 144 4.55 -12.81 -7.00
N VAL A 145 3.22 -12.92 -6.93
CA VAL A 145 2.33 -11.78 -6.83
C VAL A 145 2.13 -11.44 -5.36
N VAL A 146 2.55 -10.23 -4.98
CA VAL A 146 2.45 -9.75 -3.60
C VAL A 146 1.79 -8.38 -3.56
N SER A 147 1.06 -8.09 -2.48
CA SER A 147 0.65 -6.73 -2.13
C SER A 147 1.63 -6.18 -1.10
N VAL A 148 2.25 -5.06 -1.42
CA VAL A 148 3.24 -4.40 -0.57
C VAL A 148 2.66 -3.10 -0.03
N ASP A 149 2.54 -3.00 1.29
CA ASP A 149 2.14 -1.78 1.98
C ASP A 149 3.37 -0.92 2.24
N ILE A 150 3.33 0.32 1.79
CA ILE A 150 4.41 1.30 1.91
C ILE A 150 3.86 2.50 2.71
N PRO A 151 4.01 2.50 4.04
CA PRO A 151 3.49 3.58 4.88
C PRO A 151 4.19 4.91 4.55
N PHE A 152 3.47 6.03 4.61
CA PHE A 152 4.08 7.34 4.36
C PHE A 152 5.23 7.66 5.31
N THR A 153 5.24 7.07 6.50
CA THR A 153 6.32 7.21 7.48
C THR A 153 7.64 6.53 7.07
N SER A 154 7.60 5.62 6.08
CA SER A 154 8.79 4.93 5.56
C SER A 154 9.53 5.74 4.49
N PHE A 155 8.92 6.80 3.98
CA PHE A 155 9.53 7.61 2.92
C PHE A 155 10.62 8.53 3.46
N VAL A 156 11.78 8.46 2.84
CA VAL A 156 12.97 9.23 3.22
C VAL A 156 13.22 10.31 2.18
N PRO A 157 13.35 11.61 2.58
CA PRO A 157 13.68 12.67 1.65
C PRO A 157 15.08 12.49 1.06
N GLN A 158 15.18 12.66 -0.25
CA GLN A 158 16.36 12.40 -1.05
C GLN A 158 16.60 13.53 -2.06
N PHE A 159 17.86 13.78 -2.35
CA PHE A 159 18.26 14.59 -3.50
C PHE A 159 19.39 13.87 -4.25
N ARG A 160 19.13 13.43 -5.49
CA ARG A 160 20.11 12.69 -6.33
C ARG A 160 20.73 11.49 -5.62
N GLY A 161 19.94 10.72 -4.87
CA GLY A 161 20.40 9.55 -4.11
C GLY A 161 21.06 9.87 -2.76
N PHE A 162 21.18 11.15 -2.37
CA PHE A 162 21.66 11.55 -1.05
C PHE A 162 20.47 11.76 -0.11
N LYS A 163 20.50 11.11 1.05
CA LYS A 163 19.51 11.31 2.10
C LYS A 163 19.61 12.74 2.65
N LEU A 164 18.45 13.35 2.87
CA LEU A 164 18.32 14.66 3.49
C LEU A 164 17.73 14.53 4.91
N ASP A 165 17.96 15.54 5.77
CA ASP A 165 17.35 15.64 7.09
C ASP A 165 16.00 16.37 7.08
N GLY A 166 15.30 16.40 5.97
CA GLY A 166 14.03 17.06 5.72
C GLY A 166 14.05 17.77 4.36
N PRO A 167 12.94 18.41 3.97
CA PRO A 167 11.65 18.50 4.67
C PRO A 167 10.91 17.16 4.76
N GLU A 168 9.97 17.05 5.71
CA GLU A 168 9.08 15.90 5.82
C GLU A 168 8.14 15.78 4.62
N LEU A 169 7.62 14.58 4.36
CA LEU A 169 6.67 14.32 3.28
C LEU A 169 5.33 15.03 3.57
N ASN A 170 4.94 15.95 2.69
CA ASN A 170 3.63 16.59 2.73
C ASN A 170 2.64 15.79 1.86
N THR A 171 1.85 14.92 2.48
CA THR A 171 0.88 14.06 1.79
C THR A 171 -0.31 14.82 1.19
N ARG A 172 -0.52 16.09 1.57
CA ARG A 172 -1.56 16.95 0.96
C ARG A 172 -1.22 17.42 -0.46
N GLN A 173 0.03 17.32 -0.86
CA GLN A 173 0.50 17.89 -2.11
C GLN A 173 1.43 16.93 -2.85
N ILE A 174 0.94 15.73 -3.11
CA ILE A 174 1.67 14.77 -3.94
C ILE A 174 1.57 15.23 -5.40
N THR A 175 2.72 15.48 -6.01
CA THR A 175 2.82 16.02 -7.37
C THR A 175 3.32 15.03 -8.40
N GLN A 176 3.92 13.90 -7.96
CA GLN A 176 4.39 12.83 -8.84
C GLN A 176 4.52 11.51 -8.08
N LEU A 177 4.17 10.43 -8.75
CA LEU A 177 4.48 9.06 -8.35
C LEU A 177 5.57 8.51 -9.25
N GLY A 178 6.32 7.54 -8.75
CA GLY A 178 7.33 6.85 -9.56
C GLY A 178 7.76 5.52 -8.96
N LEU A 179 8.30 4.69 -9.82
CA LEU A 179 8.88 3.40 -9.48
C LEU A 179 10.28 3.33 -10.06
N TYR A 180 11.26 2.96 -9.23
CA TYR A 180 12.66 2.85 -9.61
C TYR A 180 13.18 1.44 -9.39
N ILE A 181 14.09 1.05 -10.24
CA ILE A 181 15.10 0.05 -9.94
C ILE A 181 16.43 0.76 -9.70
N TYR A 182 16.94 0.67 -8.45
CA TYR A 182 18.19 1.30 -8.02
C TYR A 182 18.82 0.49 -6.87
N ASP A 183 18.94 -0.81 -7.06
CA ASP A 183 19.42 -1.75 -6.05
C ASP A 183 20.92 -1.98 -6.08
N LYS A 184 21.65 -1.26 -6.95
CA LYS A 184 23.11 -1.34 -7.16
C LYS A 184 23.58 -2.66 -7.76
N ASN A 185 22.71 -3.37 -8.43
CA ASN A 185 23.05 -4.59 -9.15
C ASN A 185 22.93 -4.37 -10.65
N ASP A 186 23.89 -4.91 -11.40
CA ASP A 186 23.82 -4.99 -12.85
C ASP A 186 22.88 -6.11 -13.30
N GLY A 187 22.38 -6.01 -14.51
CA GLY A 187 21.66 -7.08 -15.15
C GLY A 187 20.17 -6.80 -15.39
N PRO A 188 19.46 -7.82 -15.87
CA PRO A 188 18.08 -7.69 -16.25
C PRO A 188 17.17 -7.44 -15.03
N PHE A 189 16.06 -6.77 -15.27
CA PHE A 189 14.99 -6.61 -14.30
C PHE A 189 13.63 -6.65 -14.99
N GLU A 190 12.63 -7.14 -14.26
CA GLU A 190 11.23 -7.08 -14.66
C GLU A 190 10.32 -7.01 -13.43
N LEU A 191 9.48 -6.01 -13.40
CA LEU A 191 8.41 -5.87 -12.43
C LEU A 191 7.09 -5.66 -13.16
N VAL A 192 6.09 -6.47 -12.84
CA VAL A 192 4.71 -6.27 -13.30
C VAL A 192 3.96 -5.56 -12.18
N LEU A 193 3.44 -4.38 -12.46
CA LEU A 193 2.60 -3.59 -11.56
C LEU A 193 1.14 -3.82 -11.94
N LEU A 194 0.36 -4.39 -11.02
CA LEU A 194 -1.03 -4.78 -11.22
C LEU A 194 -2.02 -3.73 -10.69
N SER A 195 -1.71 -3.12 -9.54
CA SER A 195 -2.47 -1.98 -9.02
C SER A 195 -1.61 -1.05 -8.19
N VAL A 196 -2.05 0.20 -8.11
CA VAL A 196 -1.58 1.22 -7.17
C VAL A 196 -2.77 1.74 -6.41
N GLU A 197 -2.74 1.59 -5.11
CA GLU A 197 -3.81 1.94 -4.20
C GLU A 197 -3.28 2.83 -3.08
N VAL A 198 -4.17 3.55 -2.39
CA VAL A 198 -3.88 4.26 -1.13
C VAL A 198 -4.82 3.77 -0.04
N TYR A 199 -4.30 3.59 1.17
CA TYR A 199 -5.03 3.04 2.33
C TYR A 199 -4.90 3.93 3.57
#